data_72ccc12459abc12506c9d3edc3e5da24
#
_entry.id   72ccc12459abc12506c9d3edc3e5da24
#
_cell.length_a   1.000
_cell.length_b   1.000
_cell.length_c   1.000
_cell.angle_alpha   90.00
_cell.angle_beta   90.00
_cell.angle_gamma   90.00
#
_symmetry.space_group_name_H-M   'P 1'
#
loop_
_entity.id
_entity.type
_entity.pdbx_description
1 polymer ?
#
loop_
_entity_poly.entity_id
_entity_poly.type
_entity_poly.pdbx_seq_one_letter_code
_entity_poly.pdbx_strand_id
1 'polypeptide(L)'
;MIFQALIVILAVLCAGGLVYLFLGNIRQGFESFKRLKEERQKNRQQQDFLSLIYHAPRSAPAMMLKLFSALFLFFFAQLIAGKIVFSFMAAVAGYMIPGKVAKKSFMRRQALFEEQMIDCFGILTNSLRAGASLFQALEVTVRESDPPFSTEFGEVLREVRLGNPVDKALIKLTERMPSKDLHMAVLAMNVTREYGGNLGEILMRVVAVMRERRKIQGKIEAITTQGKLSGWIVTLVPFFLLLVLRFMEPEMFGLMFTTILGNILLAAAILMVSLGNFFIQKIVTIEI
;
A
#
# COMPACT_ATOMS: atom_id res chain seq x y z
N MET A 1 -48.65 -4.74 -4.22
CA MET A 1 -47.99 -4.54 -5.54
C MET A 1 -47.71 -3.07 -5.85
N ILE A 2 -48.69 -2.16 -5.78
CA ILE A 2 -48.50 -0.72 -6.09
C ILE A 2 -47.49 -0.04 -5.16
N PHE A 3 -47.50 -0.35 -3.86
CA PHE A 3 -46.60 0.22 -2.87
C PHE A 3 -45.12 -0.21 -3.05
N GLN A 4 -44.88 -1.45 -3.48
CA GLN A 4 -43.54 -1.94 -3.83
C GLN A 4 -43.01 -1.30 -5.12
N ALA A 5 -43.88 -1.10 -6.12
CA ALA A 5 -43.51 -0.39 -7.35
C ALA A 5 -43.13 1.07 -7.09
N LEU A 6 -43.87 1.75 -6.17
CA LEU A 6 -43.59 3.14 -5.81
C LEU A 6 -42.23 3.28 -5.09
N ILE A 7 -41.89 2.34 -4.19
CA ILE A 7 -40.60 2.32 -3.49
C ILE A 7 -39.44 2.06 -4.47
N VAL A 8 -39.63 1.16 -5.44
CA VAL A 8 -38.60 0.88 -6.46
C VAL A 8 -38.39 2.09 -7.37
N ILE A 9 -39.45 2.77 -7.79
CA ILE A 9 -39.36 4.00 -8.61
C ILE A 9 -38.64 5.11 -7.82
N LEU A 10 -38.97 5.31 -6.53
CA LEU A 10 -38.33 6.31 -5.70
C LEU A 10 -36.83 5.99 -5.46
N ALA A 11 -36.50 4.72 -5.24
CA ALA A 11 -35.11 4.27 -5.09
C ALA A 11 -34.30 4.45 -6.38
N VAL A 12 -34.89 4.16 -7.55
CA VAL A 12 -34.25 4.39 -8.85
C VAL A 12 -34.04 5.87 -9.14
N LEU A 13 -34.99 6.74 -8.79
CA LEU A 13 -34.86 8.19 -8.94
C LEU A 13 -33.81 8.77 -8.00
N CYS A 14 -33.76 8.33 -6.73
CA CYS A 14 -32.70 8.73 -5.79
C CYS A 14 -31.31 8.21 -6.21
N ALA A 15 -31.20 6.97 -6.64
CA ALA A 15 -29.94 6.42 -7.16
C ALA A 15 -29.50 7.12 -8.45
N GLY A 16 -30.43 7.39 -9.37
CA GLY A 16 -30.19 8.15 -10.59
C GLY A 16 -29.77 9.61 -10.32
N GLY A 17 -30.42 10.28 -9.37
CA GLY A 17 -30.07 11.63 -8.93
C GLY A 17 -28.70 11.70 -8.27
N LEU A 18 -28.35 10.72 -7.43
CA LEU A 18 -27.04 10.61 -6.80
C LEU A 18 -25.94 10.30 -7.81
N VAL A 19 -26.21 9.41 -8.77
CA VAL A 19 -25.28 9.11 -9.88
C VAL A 19 -25.11 10.34 -10.78
N TYR A 20 -26.19 11.10 -11.06
CA TYR A 20 -26.13 12.33 -11.86
C TYR A 20 -25.31 13.44 -11.16
N LEU A 21 -25.50 13.64 -9.85
CA LEU A 21 -24.71 14.58 -9.05
C LEU A 21 -23.25 14.14 -8.94
N PHE A 22 -23.00 12.85 -8.82
CA PHE A 22 -21.65 12.29 -8.77
C PHE A 22 -20.93 12.37 -10.14
N LEU A 23 -21.64 12.07 -11.23
CA LEU A 23 -21.15 12.25 -12.60
C LEU A 23 -20.97 13.74 -12.94
N GLY A 24 -21.83 14.62 -12.43
CA GLY A 24 -21.69 16.08 -12.56
C GLY A 24 -20.43 16.60 -11.88
N ASN A 25 -20.15 16.16 -10.66
CA ASN A 25 -18.90 16.46 -9.94
C ASN A 25 -17.66 15.82 -10.59
N ILE A 26 -17.79 14.60 -11.12
CA ILE A 26 -16.73 13.97 -11.91
C ILE A 26 -16.51 14.71 -13.22
N ARG A 27 -17.58 15.17 -13.87
CA ARG A 27 -17.50 15.90 -15.15
C ARG A 27 -16.89 17.29 -14.97
N GLN A 28 -17.23 18.01 -13.90
CA GLN A 28 -16.53 19.25 -13.51
C GLN A 28 -15.08 18.99 -13.11
N GLY A 29 -14.80 17.90 -12.40
CA GLY A 29 -13.44 17.40 -12.16
C GLY A 29 -12.72 16.99 -13.45
N PHE A 30 -13.44 16.42 -14.43
CA PHE A 30 -12.88 15.96 -15.71
C PHE A 30 -12.68 17.09 -16.72
N GLU A 31 -13.48 18.15 -16.69
CA GLU A 31 -13.27 19.34 -17.52
C GLU A 31 -12.17 20.26 -16.97
N SER A 32 -12.01 20.33 -15.67
CA SER A 32 -10.79 20.83 -15.00
C SER A 32 -9.58 19.96 -15.37
N PHE A 33 -9.79 18.69 -15.59
CA PHE A 33 -8.85 17.67 -16.00
C PHE A 33 -8.34 17.80 -17.44
N LYS A 34 -9.16 18.25 -18.38
CA LYS A 34 -8.75 18.49 -19.79
C LYS A 34 -7.92 19.75 -19.97
N ARG A 35 -8.04 20.73 -19.08
CA ARG A 35 -7.25 21.99 -19.09
C ARG A 35 -5.89 21.87 -18.42
N LEU A 36 -5.63 20.79 -17.68
CA LEU A 36 -4.39 20.56 -16.93
C LEU A 36 -3.52 19.51 -17.64
N LYS A 37 -3.13 19.78 -18.89
CA LYS A 37 -2.05 19.09 -19.59
C LYS A 37 -0.66 19.39 -18.96
N GLU A 38 -0.66 19.84 -17.71
CA GLU A 38 0.52 19.97 -16.86
C GLU A 38 0.50 18.82 -15.85
N GLU A 39 0.96 17.67 -16.30
CA GLU A 39 0.96 16.38 -15.59
C GLU A 39 1.65 16.38 -14.22
N ARG A 40 2.38 17.41 -13.86
CA ARG A 40 3.12 17.48 -12.58
C ARG A 40 2.28 17.96 -11.40
N GLN A 41 1.20 18.70 -11.59
CA GLN A 41 0.34 19.17 -10.49
C GLN A 41 -0.78 18.20 -10.12
N LYS A 42 -1.21 17.35 -11.04
CA LYS A 42 -2.34 16.44 -10.88
C LYS A 42 -2.11 15.30 -9.89
N ASN A 43 -0.89 14.78 -9.82
CA ASN A 43 -0.52 13.76 -8.83
C ASN A 43 -0.52 14.29 -7.39
N ARG A 44 -0.34 15.62 -7.19
CA ARG A 44 -0.35 16.23 -5.86
C ARG A 44 -1.73 16.23 -5.21
N GLN A 45 -2.77 16.69 -5.90
CA GLN A 45 -4.11 16.80 -5.31
C GLN A 45 -4.74 15.45 -4.96
N GLN A 46 -4.60 14.45 -5.81
CA GLN A 46 -5.14 13.12 -5.53
C GLN A 46 -4.35 12.39 -4.42
N GLN A 47 -3.04 12.62 -4.36
CA GLN A 47 -2.18 12.07 -3.32
C GLN A 47 -2.39 12.79 -1.99
N ASP A 48 -2.60 14.12 -2.00
CA ASP A 48 -2.91 14.90 -0.80
C ASP A 48 -4.28 14.51 -0.23
N PHE A 49 -5.29 14.25 -1.08
CA PHE A 49 -6.59 13.78 -0.64
C PHE A 49 -6.52 12.38 0.01
N LEU A 50 -5.77 11.44 -0.58
CA LEU A 50 -5.59 10.11 0.00
C LEU A 50 -4.74 10.13 1.28
N SER A 51 -3.75 11.02 1.35
CA SER A 51 -2.95 11.21 2.56
C SER A 51 -3.76 11.84 3.70
N LEU A 52 -4.65 12.77 3.40
CA LEU A 52 -5.60 13.34 4.37
C LEU A 52 -6.54 12.28 4.94
N ILE A 53 -7.02 11.35 4.10
CA ILE A 53 -7.87 10.23 4.55
C ILE A 53 -7.10 9.29 5.48
N TYR A 54 -5.81 9.07 5.22
CA TYR A 54 -4.98 8.17 6.01
C TYR A 54 -4.55 8.76 7.34
N HIS A 55 -4.01 10.00 7.35
CA HIS A 55 -3.50 10.66 8.57
C HIS A 55 -4.60 11.21 9.47
N ALA A 56 -5.78 11.49 8.92
CA ALA A 56 -6.93 11.94 9.69
C ALA A 56 -8.15 11.05 9.42
N PRO A 57 -8.17 9.81 9.93
CA PRO A 57 -9.27 8.86 9.71
C PRO A 57 -10.63 9.37 10.26
N ARG A 58 -10.61 10.41 11.09
CA ARG A 58 -11.76 11.14 11.61
C ARG A 58 -12.02 12.48 10.90
N SER A 59 -11.27 12.83 9.84
CA SER A 59 -11.57 14.03 9.07
C SER A 59 -12.94 13.92 8.40
N ALA A 60 -13.69 15.03 8.37
CA ALA A 60 -15.02 15.06 7.78
C ALA A 60 -15.09 14.48 6.35
N PRO A 61 -14.15 14.78 5.42
CA PRO A 61 -14.19 14.22 4.07
C PRO A 61 -13.95 12.69 4.02
N ALA A 62 -13.08 12.16 4.91
CA ALA A 62 -12.84 10.72 4.97
C ALA A 62 -14.06 9.96 5.50
N MET A 63 -14.75 10.53 6.48
CA MET A 63 -15.95 9.95 7.06
C MET A 63 -17.14 10.02 6.08
N MET A 64 -17.30 11.12 5.36
CA MET A 64 -18.30 11.26 4.30
C MET A 64 -18.09 10.25 3.17
N LEU A 65 -16.84 10.02 2.73
CA LEU A 65 -16.56 9.05 1.69
C LEU A 65 -16.90 7.62 2.12
N LYS A 66 -16.59 7.25 3.37
CA LYS A 66 -16.93 5.93 3.93
C LYS A 66 -18.44 5.73 4.07
N LEU A 67 -19.15 6.76 4.54
CA LEU A 67 -20.62 6.73 4.66
C LEU A 67 -21.29 6.66 3.29
N PHE A 68 -20.80 7.44 2.32
CA PHE A 68 -21.33 7.43 0.96
C PHE A 68 -21.14 6.07 0.27
N SER A 69 -19.96 5.47 0.38
CA SER A 69 -19.68 4.15 -0.20
C SER A 69 -20.49 3.04 0.48
N ALA A 70 -20.72 3.12 1.79
CA ALA A 70 -21.56 2.17 2.52
C ALA A 70 -23.04 2.29 2.10
N LEU A 71 -23.55 3.51 2.02
CA LEU A 71 -24.93 3.78 1.60
C LEU A 71 -25.17 3.37 0.15
N PHE A 72 -24.23 3.67 -0.74
CA PHE A 72 -24.30 3.27 -2.14
C PHE A 72 -24.36 1.76 -2.30
N LEU A 73 -23.46 1.02 -1.64
CA LEU A 73 -23.46 -0.44 -1.71
C LEU A 73 -24.67 -1.08 -1.03
N PHE A 74 -25.20 -0.46 0.03
CA PHE A 74 -26.44 -0.91 0.66
C PHE A 74 -27.62 -0.84 -0.33
N PHE A 75 -27.85 0.33 -0.95
CA PHE A 75 -28.95 0.49 -1.90
C PHE A 75 -28.78 -0.36 -3.15
N PHE A 76 -27.56 -0.48 -3.66
CA PHE A 76 -27.26 -1.31 -4.82
C PHE A 76 -27.51 -2.80 -4.54
N ALA A 77 -27.10 -3.30 -3.38
CA ALA A 77 -27.36 -4.67 -2.96
C ALA A 77 -28.85 -4.94 -2.71
N GLN A 78 -29.59 -3.95 -2.17
CA GLN A 78 -31.05 -4.06 -1.99
C GLN A 78 -31.78 -4.17 -3.33
N LEU A 79 -31.32 -3.45 -4.36
CA LEU A 79 -31.89 -3.49 -5.69
C LEU A 79 -31.72 -4.86 -6.36
N ILE A 80 -30.55 -5.52 -6.16
CA ILE A 80 -30.22 -6.79 -6.82
C ILE A 80 -30.73 -7.99 -6.03
N ALA A 81 -30.49 -8.04 -4.72
CA ALA A 81 -30.71 -9.23 -3.90
C ALA A 81 -32.09 -9.25 -3.21
N GLY A 82 -32.75 -8.09 -3.03
CA GLY A 82 -34.05 -7.96 -2.36
C GLY A 82 -34.08 -8.41 -0.90
N LYS A 83 -32.95 -8.82 -0.32
CA LYS A 83 -32.84 -9.33 1.06
C LYS A 83 -31.98 -8.39 1.89
N ILE A 84 -32.53 -7.87 2.99
CA ILE A 84 -31.90 -6.92 3.91
C ILE A 84 -30.54 -7.40 4.45
N VAL A 85 -30.39 -8.71 4.68
CA VAL A 85 -29.14 -9.29 5.21
C VAL A 85 -27.96 -9.08 4.27
N PHE A 86 -28.15 -9.30 2.96
CA PHE A 86 -27.09 -9.07 1.97
C PHE A 86 -26.77 -7.59 1.78
N SER A 87 -27.78 -6.72 1.88
CA SER A 87 -27.60 -5.26 1.81
C SER A 87 -26.78 -4.74 3.01
N PHE A 88 -27.03 -5.28 4.20
CA PHE A 88 -26.25 -4.92 5.39
C PHE A 88 -24.78 -5.39 5.29
N MET A 89 -24.53 -6.61 4.80
CA MET A 89 -23.17 -7.09 4.54
C MET A 89 -22.44 -6.22 3.50
N ALA A 90 -23.13 -5.83 2.44
CA ALA A 90 -22.59 -4.92 1.42
C ALA A 90 -22.27 -3.53 1.97
N ALA A 91 -23.09 -3.00 2.87
CA ALA A 91 -22.82 -1.72 3.54
C ALA A 91 -21.56 -1.78 4.42
N VAL A 92 -21.39 -2.86 5.20
CA VAL A 92 -20.18 -3.07 6.02
C VAL A 92 -18.93 -3.17 5.13
N ALA A 93 -19.00 -3.91 4.03
CA ALA A 93 -17.92 -3.98 3.07
C ALA A 93 -17.60 -2.60 2.46
N GLY A 94 -18.63 -1.84 2.06
CA GLY A 94 -18.50 -0.47 1.54
C GLY A 94 -17.84 0.50 2.51
N TYR A 95 -18.14 0.39 3.79
CA TYR A 95 -17.49 1.19 4.82
C TYR A 95 -15.99 0.88 4.98
N MET A 96 -15.60 -0.40 4.83
CA MET A 96 -14.21 -0.84 5.00
C MET A 96 -13.32 -0.58 3.79
N ILE A 97 -13.87 -0.60 2.56
CA ILE A 97 -13.10 -0.50 1.31
C ILE A 97 -12.29 0.79 1.20
N PRO A 98 -12.84 2.02 1.37
CA PRO A 98 -12.09 3.26 1.19
C PRO A 98 -10.88 3.37 2.11
N GLY A 99 -11.02 2.91 3.37
CA GLY A 99 -9.91 2.91 4.33
C GLY A 99 -8.77 1.97 3.92
N LYS A 100 -9.10 0.76 3.43
CA LYS A 100 -8.09 -0.19 2.95
C LYS A 100 -7.38 0.30 1.68
N VAL A 101 -8.13 0.90 0.75
CA VAL A 101 -7.57 1.47 -0.48
C VAL A 101 -6.64 2.65 -0.17
N ALA A 102 -7.06 3.58 0.69
CA ALA A 102 -6.24 4.71 1.11
C ALA A 102 -4.95 4.25 1.81
N LYS A 103 -5.06 3.28 2.74
CA LYS A 103 -3.89 2.69 3.41
C LYS A 103 -2.92 2.04 2.41
N LYS A 104 -3.44 1.25 1.48
CA LYS A 104 -2.61 0.58 0.44
C LYS A 104 -1.91 1.60 -0.46
N SER A 105 -2.61 2.66 -0.86
CA SER A 105 -2.05 3.75 -1.66
C SER A 105 -0.94 4.49 -0.92
N PHE A 106 -1.15 4.82 0.36
CA PHE A 106 -0.13 5.44 1.20
C PHE A 106 1.10 4.56 1.38
N MET A 107 0.91 3.28 1.72
CA MET A 107 2.03 2.32 1.88
C MET A 107 2.82 2.16 0.58
N ARG A 108 2.14 2.15 -0.58
CA ARG A 108 2.82 2.10 -1.88
C ARG A 108 3.64 3.37 -2.15
N ARG A 109 3.10 4.55 -1.80
CA ARG A 109 3.81 5.83 -1.92
C ARG A 109 5.04 5.86 -1.00
N GLN A 110 4.89 5.40 0.25
CA GLN A 110 5.98 5.30 1.20
C GLN A 110 7.09 4.35 0.71
N ALA A 111 6.72 3.16 0.22
CA ALA A 111 7.68 2.20 -0.32
C ALA A 111 8.47 2.79 -1.51
N LEU A 112 7.79 3.50 -2.42
CA LEU A 112 8.44 4.18 -3.54
C LEU A 112 9.36 5.32 -3.06
N PHE A 113 8.95 6.08 -2.05
CA PHE A 113 9.78 7.10 -1.42
C PHE A 113 11.06 6.50 -0.83
N GLU A 114 10.94 5.39 -0.08
CA GLU A 114 12.08 4.68 0.50
C GLU A 114 13.01 4.11 -0.58
N GLU A 115 12.44 3.67 -1.70
CA GLU A 115 13.22 3.20 -2.84
C GLU A 115 14.06 4.32 -3.47
N GLN A 116 13.47 5.50 -3.70
CA GLN A 116 14.14 6.66 -4.26
C GLN A 116 15.17 7.28 -3.30
N MET A 117 14.97 7.10 -1.99
CA MET A 117 15.75 7.81 -0.96
C MET A 117 17.25 7.55 -1.06
N ILE A 118 17.68 6.33 -1.38
CA ILE A 118 19.10 5.96 -1.49
C ILE A 118 19.79 6.76 -2.60
N ASP A 119 19.15 6.87 -3.76
CA ASP A 119 19.72 7.57 -4.92
C ASP A 119 19.66 9.08 -4.71
N CYS A 120 18.54 9.59 -4.20
CA CYS A 120 18.36 11.02 -3.92
C CYS A 120 19.33 11.52 -2.84
N PHE A 121 19.54 10.76 -1.76
CA PHE A 121 20.59 11.09 -0.78
C PHE A 121 21.99 10.93 -1.34
N GLY A 122 22.20 10.10 -2.35
CA GLY A 122 23.45 10.06 -3.11
C GLY A 122 23.71 11.39 -3.83
N ILE A 123 22.71 11.93 -4.54
CA ILE A 123 22.79 13.25 -5.21
C ILE A 123 23.04 14.35 -4.18
N LEU A 124 22.29 14.35 -3.07
CA LEU A 124 22.45 15.29 -1.97
C LEU A 124 23.88 15.27 -1.41
N THR A 125 24.41 14.09 -1.13
CA THR A 125 25.76 13.88 -0.61
C THR A 125 26.84 14.40 -1.57
N ASN A 126 26.68 14.13 -2.88
CA ASN A 126 27.61 14.59 -3.90
C ASN A 126 27.62 16.13 -3.99
N SER A 127 26.45 16.76 -3.96
CA SER A 127 26.31 18.22 -4.00
C SER A 127 26.96 18.88 -2.76
N LEU A 128 26.76 18.30 -1.56
CA LEU A 128 27.38 18.78 -0.33
C LEU A 128 28.91 18.65 -0.36
N ARG A 129 29.44 17.55 -0.89
CA ARG A 129 30.88 17.34 -1.04
C ARG A 129 31.51 18.27 -2.09
N ALA A 130 30.73 18.70 -3.07
CA ALA A 130 31.14 19.73 -4.02
C ALA A 130 31.13 21.16 -3.43
N GLY A 131 30.78 21.30 -2.13
CA GLY A 131 30.77 22.59 -1.44
C GLY A 131 29.46 23.36 -1.49
N ALA A 132 28.39 22.77 -2.00
CA ALA A 132 27.07 23.39 -1.97
C ALA A 132 26.55 23.48 -0.52
N SER A 133 25.80 24.54 -0.20
CA SER A 133 25.07 24.62 1.06
C SER A 133 23.99 23.54 1.11
N LEU A 134 23.51 23.15 2.32
CA LEU A 134 22.44 22.16 2.45
C LEU A 134 21.20 22.54 1.66
N PHE A 135 20.82 23.84 1.67
CA PHE A 135 19.67 24.31 0.93
C PHE A 135 19.84 24.14 -0.59
N GLN A 136 21.01 24.56 -1.13
CA GLN A 136 21.33 24.38 -2.54
C GLN A 136 21.37 22.90 -2.95
N ALA A 137 21.99 22.05 -2.12
CA ALA A 137 22.07 20.61 -2.36
C ALA A 137 20.68 19.96 -2.36
N LEU A 138 19.79 20.38 -1.45
CA LEU A 138 18.37 19.94 -1.47
C LEU A 138 17.63 20.44 -2.71
N GLU A 139 17.86 21.67 -3.17
CA GLU A 139 17.24 22.19 -4.41
C GLU A 139 17.64 21.37 -5.64
N VAL A 140 18.93 21.06 -5.76
CA VAL A 140 19.44 20.19 -6.84
C VAL A 140 18.77 18.82 -6.76
N THR A 141 18.77 18.21 -5.57
CA THR A 141 18.19 16.88 -5.37
C THR A 141 16.71 16.84 -5.73
N VAL A 142 15.92 17.83 -5.28
CA VAL A 142 14.48 17.92 -5.61
C VAL A 142 14.23 18.09 -7.09
N ARG A 143 15.09 18.82 -7.81
CA ARG A 143 14.98 19.03 -9.25
C ARG A 143 15.26 17.76 -10.05
N GLU A 144 16.20 16.95 -9.59
CA GLU A 144 16.65 15.73 -10.27
C GLU A 144 15.86 14.48 -9.87
N SER A 145 15.00 14.59 -8.84
CA SER A 145 14.24 13.47 -8.32
C SER A 145 12.80 13.46 -8.81
N ASP A 146 12.21 12.26 -8.89
CA ASP A 146 10.81 12.06 -9.22
C ASP A 146 9.90 12.07 -7.98
N PRO A 147 8.57 12.29 -8.13
CA PRO A 147 7.62 12.06 -7.06
C PRO A 147 7.62 10.58 -6.61
N PRO A 148 7.46 10.28 -5.32
CA PRO A 148 7.08 11.15 -4.21
C PRO A 148 8.23 11.94 -3.54
N PHE A 149 9.50 11.59 -3.75
CA PHE A 149 10.63 12.23 -3.06
C PHE A 149 10.68 13.74 -3.35
N SER A 150 10.63 14.14 -4.63
CA SER A 150 10.65 15.56 -5.01
C SER A 150 9.49 16.35 -4.44
N THR A 151 8.32 15.73 -4.26
CA THR A 151 7.14 16.38 -3.67
C THR A 151 7.36 16.68 -2.19
N GLU A 152 7.81 15.68 -1.43
CA GLU A 152 7.96 15.80 0.02
C GLU A 152 9.13 16.72 0.42
N PHE A 153 10.28 16.59 -0.24
CA PHE A 153 11.41 17.50 -0.02
C PHE A 153 11.18 18.88 -0.63
N GLY A 154 10.39 19.00 -1.69
CA GLY A 154 9.93 20.28 -2.21
C GLY A 154 9.09 21.05 -1.20
N GLU A 155 8.31 20.36 -0.37
CA GLU A 155 7.56 20.98 0.74
C GLU A 155 8.51 21.45 1.84
N VAL A 156 9.56 20.68 2.17
CA VAL A 156 10.62 21.12 3.10
C VAL A 156 11.26 22.41 2.58
N LEU A 157 11.65 22.47 1.31
CA LEU A 157 12.22 23.68 0.72
C LEU A 157 11.26 24.87 0.77
N ARG A 158 9.97 24.63 0.56
CA ARG A 158 8.93 25.66 0.66
C ARG A 158 8.82 26.20 2.10
N GLU A 159 8.80 25.32 3.10
CA GLU A 159 8.77 25.73 4.51
C GLU A 159 9.99 26.56 4.89
N VAL A 160 11.17 26.15 4.42
CA VAL A 160 12.43 26.89 4.68
C VAL A 160 12.42 28.28 4.01
N ARG A 161 11.90 28.38 2.76
CA ARG A 161 11.74 29.68 2.08
C ARG A 161 10.75 30.62 2.79
N LEU A 162 9.79 30.05 3.52
CA LEU A 162 8.85 30.81 4.36
C LEU A 162 9.43 31.20 5.72
N GLY A 163 10.72 30.92 5.98
CA GLY A 163 11.43 31.30 7.20
C GLY A 163 11.42 30.23 8.31
N ASN A 164 10.88 29.04 8.08
CA ASN A 164 10.95 27.97 9.04
C ASN A 164 12.39 27.41 9.12
N PRO A 165 12.92 27.09 10.30
CA PRO A 165 14.20 26.43 10.44
C PRO A 165 14.21 25.08 9.70
N VAL A 166 15.30 24.80 8.97
CA VAL A 166 15.46 23.55 8.19
C VAL A 166 15.26 22.31 9.07
N ASP A 167 15.76 22.34 10.31
CA ASP A 167 15.65 21.23 11.26
C ASP A 167 14.19 20.88 11.56
N LYS A 168 13.37 21.91 11.81
CA LYS A 168 11.92 21.73 12.05
C LYS A 168 11.20 21.23 10.80
N ALA A 169 11.56 21.74 9.63
CA ALA A 169 10.94 21.31 8.37
C ALA A 169 11.29 19.84 8.07
N LEU A 170 12.52 19.40 8.33
CA LEU A 170 12.95 18.01 8.19
C LEU A 170 12.25 17.08 9.20
N ILE A 171 12.06 17.51 10.46
CA ILE A 171 11.32 16.72 11.46
C ILE A 171 9.86 16.52 11.00
N LYS A 172 9.18 17.56 10.54
CA LYS A 172 7.83 17.43 9.98
C LYS A 172 7.77 16.46 8.78
N LEU A 173 8.81 16.41 7.98
CA LEU A 173 8.92 15.43 6.89
C LEU A 173 8.90 13.99 7.44
N THR A 174 9.60 13.71 8.55
CA THR A 174 9.59 12.37 9.17
C THR A 174 8.22 11.97 9.73
N GLU A 175 7.39 12.94 10.11
CA GLU A 175 6.01 12.71 10.54
C GLU A 175 5.10 12.39 9.34
N ARG A 176 5.29 13.08 8.20
CA ARG A 176 4.53 12.84 6.97
C ARG A 176 4.91 11.53 6.28
N MET A 177 6.19 11.19 6.30
CA MET A 177 6.76 9.99 5.67
C MET A 177 7.51 9.16 6.72
N PRO A 178 6.79 8.35 7.54
CA PRO A 178 7.39 7.58 8.62
C PRO A 178 8.27 6.45 8.07
N SER A 179 9.57 6.68 8.00
CA SER A 179 10.60 5.74 7.59
C SER A 179 11.74 5.75 8.58
N LYS A 180 12.23 4.58 8.98
CA LYS A 180 13.39 4.45 9.89
C LYS A 180 14.64 5.07 9.29
N ASP A 181 14.86 4.86 8.01
CA ASP A 181 16.03 5.35 7.29
C ASP A 181 15.98 6.87 7.10
N LEU A 182 14.79 7.44 6.81
CA LEU A 182 14.61 8.89 6.78
C LEU A 182 14.85 9.51 8.14
N HIS A 183 14.30 8.93 9.20
CA HIS A 183 14.51 9.44 10.57
C HIS A 183 15.98 9.44 10.95
N MET A 184 16.71 8.37 10.63
CA MET A 184 18.16 8.28 10.85
C MET A 184 18.93 9.37 10.08
N ALA A 185 18.56 9.59 8.80
CA ALA A 185 19.20 10.61 7.97
C ALA A 185 18.93 12.03 8.50
N VAL A 186 17.69 12.34 8.86
CA VAL A 186 17.29 13.65 9.41
C VAL A 186 17.99 13.90 10.75
N LEU A 187 18.03 12.89 11.63
CA LEU A 187 18.75 12.99 12.90
C LEU A 187 20.24 13.28 12.69
N ALA A 188 20.89 12.53 11.78
CA ALA A 188 22.28 12.72 11.43
C ALA A 188 22.55 14.14 10.87
N MET A 189 21.66 14.65 10.00
CA MET A 189 21.75 16.01 9.46
C MET A 189 21.63 17.06 10.56
N ASN A 190 20.66 16.94 11.45
CA ASN A 190 20.40 17.91 12.50
C ASN A 190 21.56 17.94 13.52
N VAL A 191 22.00 16.77 13.98
CA VAL A 191 23.13 16.67 14.91
C VAL A 191 24.42 17.24 14.30
N THR A 192 24.72 16.91 13.04
CA THR A 192 25.93 17.41 12.37
C THR A 192 25.89 18.92 12.17
N ARG A 193 24.73 19.51 11.97
CA ARG A 193 24.57 20.97 11.85
C ARG A 193 24.69 21.68 13.19
N GLU A 194 24.17 21.08 14.26
CA GLU A 194 24.21 21.66 15.61
C GLU A 194 25.62 21.66 16.20
N TYR A 195 26.32 20.54 16.08
CA TYR A 195 27.67 20.39 16.70
C TYR A 195 28.83 20.72 15.76
N GLY A 196 28.53 21.03 14.50
CA GLY A 196 29.52 21.22 13.45
C GLY A 196 30.08 19.88 12.95
N GLY A 197 30.33 19.80 11.67
CA GLY A 197 30.90 18.62 11.05
C GLY A 197 30.72 18.60 9.54
N ASN A 198 31.34 17.63 8.87
CA ASN A 198 31.20 17.42 7.46
C ASN A 198 29.90 16.68 7.15
N LEU A 199 28.83 17.44 6.84
CA LEU A 199 27.52 16.90 6.54
C LEU A 199 27.55 15.93 5.36
N GLY A 200 28.36 16.20 4.34
CA GLY A 200 28.51 15.31 3.18
C GLY A 200 29.12 13.96 3.56
N GLU A 201 30.10 13.94 4.47
CA GLU A 201 30.72 12.69 4.93
C GLU A 201 29.75 11.86 5.79
N ILE A 202 29.04 12.49 6.71
CA ILE A 202 28.06 11.80 7.56
C ILE A 202 26.92 11.21 6.71
N LEU A 203 26.36 11.98 5.77
CA LEU A 203 25.32 11.48 4.87
C LEU A 203 25.82 10.35 3.96
N MET A 204 27.08 10.39 3.53
CA MET A 204 27.65 9.27 2.77
C MET A 204 27.64 7.98 3.58
N ARG A 205 27.98 8.03 4.87
CA ARG A 205 27.93 6.87 5.78
C ARG A 205 26.49 6.39 5.97
N VAL A 206 25.52 7.30 6.12
CA VAL A 206 24.10 6.96 6.22
C VAL A 206 23.61 6.26 4.94
N VAL A 207 23.96 6.80 3.78
CA VAL A 207 23.62 6.16 2.47
C VAL A 207 24.26 4.77 2.34
N ALA A 208 25.49 4.59 2.79
CA ALA A 208 26.15 3.29 2.77
C ALA A 208 25.41 2.26 3.66
N VAL A 209 24.97 2.66 4.86
CA VAL A 209 24.15 1.81 5.74
C VAL A 209 22.81 1.47 5.10
N MET A 210 22.13 2.44 4.48
CA MET A 210 20.86 2.19 3.76
C MET A 210 21.05 1.18 2.63
N ARG A 211 22.11 1.32 1.83
CA ARG A 211 22.44 0.38 0.74
C ARG A 211 22.70 -1.04 1.25
N GLU A 212 23.47 -1.17 2.33
CA GLU A 212 23.75 -2.49 2.89
C GLU A 212 22.49 -3.16 3.47
N ARG A 213 21.65 -2.40 4.18
CA ARG A 213 20.31 -2.89 4.60
C ARG A 213 19.47 -3.36 3.43
N ARG A 214 19.38 -2.57 2.36
CA ARG A 214 18.61 -2.94 1.16
C ARG A 214 19.14 -4.23 0.54
N LYS A 215 20.46 -4.39 0.45
CA LYS A 215 21.11 -5.59 -0.05
C LYS A 215 20.80 -6.82 0.80
N ILE A 216 20.83 -6.68 2.13
CA ILE A 216 20.46 -7.77 3.06
C ILE A 216 18.99 -8.12 2.89
N GLN A 217 18.08 -7.13 2.86
CA GLN A 217 16.66 -7.36 2.63
C GLN A 217 16.39 -8.10 1.32
N GLY A 218 17.05 -7.69 0.23
CA GLY A 218 16.93 -8.38 -1.07
C GLY A 218 17.40 -9.83 -1.02
N LYS A 219 18.50 -10.14 -0.29
CA LYS A 219 18.94 -11.52 -0.09
C LYS A 219 17.93 -12.34 0.69
N ILE A 220 17.37 -11.79 1.75
CA ILE A 220 16.34 -12.44 2.58
C ILE A 220 15.09 -12.71 1.75
N GLU A 221 14.64 -11.74 0.96
CA GLU A 221 13.48 -11.87 0.08
C GLU A 221 13.71 -12.97 -0.98
N ALA A 222 14.89 -13.03 -1.57
CA ALA A 222 15.25 -14.08 -2.53
C ALA A 222 15.21 -15.49 -1.90
N ILE A 223 15.83 -15.67 -0.72
CA ILE A 223 15.84 -16.95 0.01
C ILE A 223 14.41 -17.32 0.45
N THR A 224 13.66 -16.36 0.96
CA THR A 224 12.27 -16.56 1.41
C THR A 224 11.35 -16.95 0.25
N THR A 225 11.52 -16.32 -0.91
CA THR A 225 10.75 -16.64 -2.13
C THR A 225 11.08 -18.03 -2.62
N GLN A 226 12.36 -18.43 -2.63
CA GLN A 226 12.77 -19.77 -2.97
C GLN A 226 12.16 -20.81 -2.01
N GLY A 227 12.21 -20.54 -0.70
CA GLY A 227 11.60 -21.42 0.30
C GLY A 227 10.08 -21.57 0.14
N LYS A 228 9.37 -20.47 -0.15
CA LYS A 228 7.92 -20.47 -0.43
C LYS A 228 7.61 -21.29 -1.69
N LEU A 229 8.40 -21.13 -2.76
CA LEU A 229 8.22 -21.87 -4.00
C LEU A 229 8.42 -23.37 -3.79
N SER A 230 9.48 -23.77 -3.09
CA SER A 230 9.75 -25.17 -2.72
C SER A 230 8.61 -25.74 -1.87
N GLY A 231 8.08 -24.98 -0.90
CA GLY A 231 6.93 -25.37 -0.09
C GLY A 231 5.67 -25.60 -0.93
N TRP A 232 5.40 -24.74 -1.90
CA TRP A 232 4.30 -24.90 -2.85
C TRP A 232 4.42 -26.17 -3.67
N ILE A 233 5.62 -26.46 -4.21
CA ILE A 233 5.88 -27.66 -5.02
C ILE A 233 5.64 -28.91 -4.16
N VAL A 234 6.24 -28.97 -2.96
CA VAL A 234 6.09 -30.13 -2.05
C VAL A 234 4.62 -30.34 -1.66
N THR A 235 3.87 -29.25 -1.44
CA THR A 235 2.44 -29.32 -1.12
C THR A 235 1.60 -29.84 -2.30
N LEU A 236 2.00 -29.53 -3.54
CA LEU A 236 1.27 -29.93 -4.75
C LEU A 236 1.49 -31.40 -5.11
N VAL A 237 2.63 -31.99 -4.76
CA VAL A 237 3.01 -33.38 -5.12
C VAL A 237 1.97 -34.41 -4.71
N PRO A 238 1.45 -34.45 -3.47
CA PRO A 238 0.43 -35.43 -3.08
C PRO A 238 -0.85 -35.33 -3.91
N PHE A 239 -1.27 -34.10 -4.24
CA PHE A 239 -2.46 -33.89 -5.07
C PHE A 239 -2.25 -34.36 -6.51
N PHE A 240 -1.05 -34.14 -7.04
CA PHE A 240 -0.68 -34.66 -8.35
C PHE A 240 -0.65 -36.19 -8.38
N LEU A 241 -0.10 -36.83 -7.33
CA LEU A 241 -0.10 -38.29 -7.21
C LEU A 241 -1.53 -38.86 -7.12
N LEU A 242 -2.42 -38.24 -6.37
CA LEU A 242 -3.83 -38.62 -6.33
C LEU A 242 -4.51 -38.51 -7.69
N LEU A 243 -4.16 -37.48 -8.45
CA LEU A 243 -4.68 -37.31 -9.81
C LEU A 243 -4.18 -38.43 -10.75
N VAL A 244 -2.89 -38.76 -10.69
CA VAL A 244 -2.29 -39.86 -11.48
C VAL A 244 -2.95 -41.19 -11.11
N LEU A 245 -3.12 -41.48 -9.81
CA LEU A 245 -3.77 -42.68 -9.34
C LEU A 245 -5.24 -42.81 -9.83
N ARG A 246 -5.95 -41.70 -9.91
CA ARG A 246 -7.30 -41.62 -10.45
C ARG A 246 -7.39 -42.07 -11.91
N PHE A 247 -6.35 -41.77 -12.72
CA PHE A 247 -6.30 -42.16 -14.12
C PHE A 247 -5.73 -43.55 -14.37
N MET A 248 -4.74 -43.97 -13.55
CA MET A 248 -4.07 -45.27 -13.73
C MET A 248 -4.87 -46.44 -13.13
N GLU A 249 -5.40 -46.23 -11.92
CA GLU A 249 -6.10 -47.28 -11.17
C GLU A 249 -7.37 -46.73 -10.49
N PRO A 250 -8.45 -46.53 -11.26
CA PRO A 250 -9.69 -45.92 -10.75
C PRO A 250 -10.36 -46.77 -9.65
N GLU A 251 -10.15 -48.08 -9.63
CA GLU A 251 -10.67 -48.97 -8.58
C GLU A 251 -9.97 -48.75 -7.23
N MET A 252 -8.66 -48.69 -7.22
CA MET A 252 -7.85 -48.40 -6.03
C MET A 252 -8.16 -46.99 -5.50
N PHE A 253 -8.28 -46.01 -6.39
CA PHE A 253 -8.70 -44.64 -6.01
C PHE A 253 -10.07 -44.65 -5.35
N GLY A 254 -11.04 -45.43 -5.88
CA GLY A 254 -12.37 -45.57 -5.28
C GLY A 254 -12.33 -46.17 -3.87
N LEU A 255 -11.49 -47.16 -3.65
CA LEU A 255 -11.33 -47.82 -2.32
C LEU A 255 -10.81 -46.84 -1.25
N MET A 256 -10.00 -45.85 -1.62
CA MET A 256 -9.52 -44.80 -0.69
C MET A 256 -10.67 -43.96 -0.09
N PHE A 257 -11.77 -43.77 -0.81
CA PHE A 257 -12.92 -43.01 -0.34
C PHE A 257 -14.05 -43.86 0.26
N THR A 258 -14.13 -45.15 -0.10
CA THR A 258 -15.23 -46.03 0.33
C THR A 258 -14.89 -46.88 1.54
N THR A 259 -13.59 -47.13 1.80
CA THR A 259 -13.16 -47.95 2.95
C THR A 259 -12.80 -47.08 4.17
N ILE A 260 -13.07 -47.58 5.37
CA ILE A 260 -12.70 -46.91 6.63
C ILE A 260 -11.18 -46.70 6.70
N LEU A 261 -10.40 -47.71 6.30
CA LEU A 261 -8.93 -47.62 6.27
C LEU A 261 -8.44 -46.53 5.30
N GLY A 262 -9.03 -46.44 4.09
CA GLY A 262 -8.70 -45.42 3.11
C GLY A 262 -8.98 -44.01 3.62
N ASN A 263 -10.11 -43.77 4.28
CA ASN A 263 -10.46 -42.49 4.87
C ASN A 263 -9.50 -42.08 6.00
N ILE A 264 -9.05 -43.04 6.84
CA ILE A 264 -8.05 -42.75 7.89
C ILE A 264 -6.72 -42.36 7.25
N LEU A 265 -6.26 -43.09 6.23
CA LEU A 265 -5.02 -42.77 5.53
C LEU A 265 -5.09 -41.38 4.84
N LEU A 266 -6.21 -41.05 4.20
CA LEU A 266 -6.44 -39.73 3.60
C LEU A 266 -6.40 -38.62 4.64
N ALA A 267 -7.08 -38.80 5.77
CA ALA A 267 -7.08 -37.83 6.87
C ALA A 267 -5.66 -37.63 7.43
N ALA A 268 -4.91 -38.71 7.62
CA ALA A 268 -3.52 -38.65 8.08
C ALA A 268 -2.62 -37.92 7.06
N ALA A 269 -2.78 -38.19 5.76
CA ALA A 269 -2.03 -37.52 4.70
C ALA A 269 -2.31 -36.02 4.67
N ILE A 270 -3.59 -35.60 4.74
CA ILE A 270 -3.99 -34.18 4.78
C ILE A 270 -3.39 -33.50 6.03
N LEU A 271 -3.42 -34.16 7.17
CA LEU A 271 -2.86 -33.65 8.41
C LEU A 271 -1.34 -33.46 8.31
N MET A 272 -0.62 -34.44 7.75
CA MET A 272 0.82 -34.34 7.53
C MET A 272 1.20 -33.23 6.55
N VAL A 273 0.48 -33.10 5.43
CA VAL A 273 0.71 -32.01 4.46
C VAL A 273 0.43 -30.65 5.09
N SER A 274 -0.63 -30.52 5.88
CA SER A 274 -1.00 -29.29 6.57
C SER A 274 0.06 -28.89 7.60
N LEU A 275 0.54 -29.84 8.40
CA LEU A 275 1.62 -29.62 9.37
C LEU A 275 2.93 -29.23 8.66
N GLY A 276 3.30 -29.94 7.59
CA GLY A 276 4.47 -29.61 6.78
C GLY A 276 4.42 -28.20 6.23
N ASN A 277 3.29 -27.82 5.63
CA ASN A 277 3.09 -26.45 5.13
C ASN A 277 3.15 -25.39 6.22
N PHE A 278 2.56 -25.67 7.40
CA PHE A 278 2.62 -24.77 8.55
C PHE A 278 4.08 -24.54 9.01
N PHE A 279 4.88 -25.61 9.13
CA PHE A 279 6.29 -25.49 9.51
C PHE A 279 7.11 -24.75 8.45
N ILE A 280 6.91 -25.03 7.15
CA ILE A 280 7.58 -24.33 6.06
C ILE A 280 7.26 -22.83 6.13
N GLN A 281 6.00 -22.44 6.28
CA GLN A 281 5.61 -21.04 6.40
C GLN A 281 6.23 -20.37 7.63
N LYS A 282 6.27 -21.06 8.76
CA LYS A 282 6.85 -20.52 10.00
C LYS A 282 8.37 -20.33 9.91
N ILE A 283 9.09 -21.27 9.26
CA ILE A 283 10.55 -21.18 9.09
C ILE A 283 10.94 -20.13 8.05
N VAL A 284 10.15 -20.02 6.98
CA VAL A 284 10.41 -19.11 5.87
C VAL A 284 10.03 -17.67 6.20
N THR A 285 9.12 -17.41 7.15
CA THR A 285 8.75 -16.07 7.58
C THR A 285 9.75 -15.58 8.65
N ILE A 286 10.84 -14.96 8.21
CA ILE A 286 11.79 -14.26 9.10
C ILE A 286 11.25 -12.85 9.29
N GLU A 287 10.81 -12.50 10.49
CA GLU A 287 10.52 -11.12 10.89
C GLU A 287 11.84 -10.38 11.17
N ILE A 288 12.04 -9.22 10.49
CA ILE A 288 13.19 -8.30 10.67
C ILE A 288 12.70 -6.99 11.27
#